data_5d82517ee4ac2ec55e29a44593f4ae97
#
_entry.id   5d82517ee4ac2ec55e29a44593f4ae97
#
_cell.length_a   1.000
_cell.length_b   1.000
_cell.length_c   1.000
_cell.angle_alpha   90.00
_cell.angle_beta   90.00
_cell.angle_gamma   90.00
#
_symmetry.space_group_name_H-M   'P 1'
#
loop_
_entity.id
_entity.type
_entity.pdbx_description
1 polymer ?
#
loop_
_entity_poly.entity_id
_entity_poly.type
_entity_poly.pdbx_seq_one_letter_code
_entity_poly.pdbx_strand_id
1 'polypeptide(L)'
;MNYYVAPMEGLTDRVWRQAHQKWFGAPDIQNAPARYYAPFLSPPENRVLIKKKMAELVPEANPGLPVIPQLLAKDGALAAWMIGELRKLGYTEVNLNIGCPAGTVTAKGKGSGMLRDLDKLDAFLDAVFSQADGPISVKTRLGIDKPKEFDAILAIYNRYPISELTIHPRVMRQLYRGQADREAFAKAFPQCKMPVCYNGDVTTPEQLHALEAEFPALSGIMVGRGIVADPALFRQAMGGAPATKEELRGYLDDLFHGYTELFGSAGCAISRMKGHWFYLIRKFEGSDKLEKQLKKLREPWEYEVTVNQIFTLPMR
;
A
#
# COMPACT_ATOMS: atom_id res chain seq x y z
N MET A 1 4.33 4.64 -17.94
CA MET A 1 3.77 3.71 -16.94
C MET A 1 3.40 4.50 -15.68
N ASN A 2 2.32 4.14 -14.97
CA ASN A 2 1.97 4.76 -13.70
C ASN A 2 2.62 4.01 -12.53
N TYR A 3 3.08 4.73 -11.51
CA TYR A 3 3.61 4.14 -10.28
C TYR A 3 2.69 4.45 -9.11
N TYR A 4 2.34 3.42 -8.33
CA TYR A 4 1.42 3.53 -7.21
C TYR A 4 2.07 3.10 -5.90
N VAL A 5 1.75 3.82 -4.83
CA VAL A 5 2.12 3.40 -3.47
C VAL A 5 1.08 2.43 -2.92
N ALA A 6 1.53 1.24 -2.52
CA ALA A 6 0.67 0.21 -1.94
C ALA A 6 0.13 0.60 -0.56
N PRO A 7 -1.10 0.19 -0.22
CA PRO A 7 -1.63 0.34 1.13
C PRO A 7 -0.91 -0.62 2.09
N MET A 8 -0.19 -0.08 3.05
CA MET A 8 0.53 -0.84 4.07
C MET A 8 0.13 -0.36 5.46
N GLU A 9 -0.64 -1.20 6.18
CA GLU A 9 -1.10 -0.89 7.53
C GLU A 9 0.07 -0.57 8.46
N GLY A 10 -0.01 0.58 9.14
CA GLY A 10 1.03 1.05 10.02
C GLY A 10 2.29 1.61 9.35
N LEU A 11 2.32 1.75 8.02
CA LEU A 11 3.48 2.27 7.29
C LEU A 11 3.11 3.40 6.32
N THR A 12 2.13 3.22 5.43
CA THR A 12 1.80 4.23 4.41
C THR A 12 0.55 5.04 4.78
N ASP A 13 0.46 5.41 6.07
CA ASP A 13 -0.60 6.28 6.60
C ASP A 13 -0.45 7.74 6.15
N ARG A 14 -1.37 8.61 6.58
CA ARG A 14 -1.40 10.02 6.15
C ARG A 14 -0.11 10.78 6.47
N VAL A 15 0.51 10.51 7.63
CA VAL A 15 1.76 11.16 8.02
C VAL A 15 2.86 10.79 7.05
N TRP A 16 2.97 9.49 6.73
CA TRP A 16 3.93 8.99 5.78
C TRP A 16 3.68 9.56 4.36
N ARG A 17 2.44 9.57 3.90
CA ARG A 17 2.12 10.08 2.54
C ARG A 17 2.47 11.55 2.38
N GLN A 18 2.16 12.38 3.39
CA GLN A 18 2.52 13.80 3.39
C GLN A 18 4.03 14.01 3.36
N ALA A 19 4.77 13.33 4.25
CA ALA A 19 6.23 13.42 4.28
C ALA A 19 6.86 12.89 2.99
N HIS A 20 6.38 11.75 2.45
CA HIS A 20 6.87 11.21 1.20
C HIS A 20 6.64 12.18 0.03
N GLN A 21 5.45 12.76 -0.10
CA GLN A 21 5.15 13.74 -1.15
C GLN A 21 6.02 14.99 -1.02
N LYS A 22 6.22 15.49 0.20
CA LYS A 22 7.04 16.68 0.44
C LYS A 22 8.50 16.50 0.00
N TRP A 23 9.09 15.35 0.31
CA TRP A 23 10.53 15.11 0.12
C TRP A 23 10.87 14.37 -1.16
N PHE A 24 9.99 13.50 -1.64
CA PHE A 24 10.25 12.57 -2.75
C PHE A 24 9.15 12.57 -3.82
N GLY A 25 8.05 13.30 -3.61
CA GLY A 25 7.12 13.61 -4.68
C GLY A 25 7.85 14.44 -5.74
N ALA A 26 7.57 14.17 -6.99
CA ALA A 26 8.20 14.89 -8.09
C ALA A 26 7.18 15.91 -8.65
N PRO A 27 7.16 17.16 -8.17
CA PRO A 27 6.21 18.17 -8.64
C PRO A 27 6.41 18.51 -10.12
N ASP A 28 7.64 18.36 -10.62
CA ASP A 28 8.01 18.62 -12.00
C ASP A 28 7.85 17.40 -12.93
N ILE A 29 7.61 16.22 -12.37
CA ILE A 29 7.37 14.98 -13.10
C ILE A 29 5.90 14.62 -12.92
N GLN A 30 5.08 14.90 -13.93
CA GLN A 30 3.66 14.54 -13.91
C GLN A 30 3.50 13.06 -13.52
N ASN A 31 2.74 12.80 -12.42
CA ASN A 31 2.29 11.48 -11.98
C ASN A 31 3.30 10.59 -11.21
N ALA A 32 4.25 11.14 -10.42
CA ALA A 32 5.03 10.27 -9.56
C ALA A 32 4.98 10.67 -8.06
N PRO A 33 4.30 9.89 -7.23
CA PRO A 33 3.46 8.74 -7.58
C PRO A 33 2.11 9.16 -8.15
N ALA A 34 1.61 8.39 -9.11
CA ALA A 34 0.30 8.67 -9.71
C ALA A 34 -0.86 8.46 -8.73
N ARG A 35 -0.69 7.57 -7.73
CA ARG A 35 -1.68 7.29 -6.68
C ARG A 35 -1.04 6.80 -5.39
N TYR A 36 -1.62 7.22 -4.26
CA TYR A 36 -1.39 6.65 -2.93
C TYR A 36 -2.61 5.83 -2.51
N TYR A 37 -2.46 4.54 -2.31
CA TYR A 37 -3.54 3.75 -1.72
C TYR A 37 -3.46 3.83 -0.20
N ALA A 38 -4.52 4.33 0.44
CA ALA A 38 -4.57 4.42 1.89
C ALA A 38 -4.66 3.03 2.54
N PRO A 39 -4.07 2.81 3.73
CA PRO A 39 -4.36 1.64 4.53
C PRO A 39 -5.86 1.41 4.68
N PHE A 40 -6.27 0.15 4.74
CA PHE A 40 -7.68 -0.19 4.64
C PHE A 40 -8.53 0.32 5.81
N LEU A 41 -9.72 0.78 5.49
CA LEU A 41 -10.80 1.07 6.43
C LEU A 41 -11.83 -0.06 6.40
N SER A 42 -12.27 -0.53 7.58
CA SER A 42 -13.40 -1.46 7.67
C SER A 42 -14.69 -0.68 7.92
N PRO A 43 -15.72 -0.85 7.08
CA PRO A 43 -17.02 -0.24 7.32
C PRO A 43 -17.58 -0.66 8.68
N PRO A 44 -18.15 0.28 9.48
CA PRO A 44 -18.81 -0.04 10.75
C PRO A 44 -20.18 -0.68 10.50
N GLU A 45 -20.48 -1.77 11.21
CA GLU A 45 -21.74 -2.53 11.04
C GLU A 45 -23.00 -1.68 11.32
N ASN A 46 -22.90 -0.74 12.24
CA ASN A 46 -23.99 0.16 12.60
C ASN A 46 -24.11 1.40 11.67
N ARG A 47 -23.31 1.47 10.61
CA ARG A 47 -23.26 2.61 9.66
C ARG A 47 -23.00 3.98 10.31
N VAL A 48 -22.32 4.02 11.45
CA VAL A 48 -21.92 5.26 12.13
C VAL A 48 -20.43 5.53 11.92
N LEU A 49 -20.11 6.62 11.24
CA LEU A 49 -18.73 7.02 10.98
C LEU A 49 -18.11 7.62 12.24
N ILE A 50 -16.99 7.05 12.67
CA ILE A 50 -16.23 7.55 13.84
C ILE A 50 -15.10 8.44 13.33
N LYS A 51 -15.08 9.72 13.76
CA LYS A 51 -14.07 10.72 13.35
C LYS A 51 -12.63 10.16 13.38
N LYS A 52 -12.26 9.46 14.46
CA LYS A 52 -10.92 8.88 14.59
C LYS A 52 -10.57 7.88 13.50
N LYS A 53 -11.54 7.07 13.05
CA LYS A 53 -11.34 6.10 11.96
C LYS A 53 -11.31 6.77 10.59
N MET A 54 -12.05 7.86 10.44
CA MET A 54 -12.08 8.65 9.21
C MET A 54 -10.91 9.63 9.09
N ALA A 55 -10.19 9.89 10.18
CA ALA A 55 -9.08 10.87 10.21
C ALA A 55 -7.98 10.61 9.17
N GLU A 56 -7.87 9.36 8.69
CA GLU A 56 -6.94 8.95 7.63
C GLU A 56 -7.39 9.43 6.23
N LEU A 57 -8.69 9.66 6.06
CA LEU A 57 -9.32 9.89 4.75
C LEU A 57 -10.08 11.22 4.66
N VAL A 58 -10.10 12.06 5.70
CA VAL A 58 -10.67 13.40 5.54
C VAL A 58 -9.79 14.21 4.57
N PRO A 59 -10.39 15.06 3.71
CA PRO A 59 -9.64 15.82 2.69
C PRO A 59 -8.47 16.61 3.26
N GLU A 60 -8.65 17.21 4.43
CA GLU A 60 -7.64 18.02 5.12
C GLU A 60 -6.41 17.19 5.56
N ALA A 61 -6.57 15.88 5.69
CA ALA A 61 -5.48 14.96 6.01
C ALA A 61 -4.64 14.56 4.79
N ASN A 62 -5.07 14.93 3.59
CA ASN A 62 -4.41 14.54 2.34
C ASN A 62 -4.43 15.70 1.31
N PRO A 63 -3.98 16.91 1.67
CA PRO A 63 -4.12 18.08 0.81
C PRO A 63 -3.35 17.89 -0.51
N GLY A 64 -4.07 17.93 -1.63
CA GLY A 64 -3.48 17.81 -2.98
C GLY A 64 -2.91 16.44 -3.33
N LEU A 65 -3.04 15.42 -2.46
CA LEU A 65 -2.54 14.08 -2.73
C LEU A 65 -3.57 13.24 -3.51
N PRO A 66 -3.13 12.49 -4.53
CA PRO A 66 -3.99 11.56 -5.27
C PRO A 66 -4.23 10.28 -4.47
N VAL A 67 -5.02 10.36 -3.40
CA VAL A 67 -5.27 9.25 -2.49
C VAL A 67 -6.47 8.43 -2.92
N ILE A 68 -6.31 7.10 -2.98
CA ILE A 68 -7.37 6.13 -3.19
C ILE A 68 -7.69 5.45 -1.85
N PRO A 69 -8.88 5.63 -1.27
CA PRO A 69 -9.28 4.91 -0.08
C PRO A 69 -9.46 3.42 -0.37
N GLN A 70 -9.01 2.57 0.56
CA GLN A 70 -9.18 1.12 0.44
C GLN A 70 -10.14 0.60 1.52
N LEU A 71 -11.09 -0.26 1.13
CA LEU A 71 -12.05 -0.90 2.03
C LEU A 71 -11.72 -2.37 2.27
N LEU A 72 -11.82 -2.80 3.52
CA LEU A 72 -11.74 -4.18 3.96
C LEU A 72 -13.09 -4.63 4.49
N ALA A 73 -13.91 -5.25 3.66
CA ALA A 73 -15.26 -5.69 3.98
C ALA A 73 -15.48 -7.17 3.62
N LYS A 74 -16.58 -7.75 4.10
CA LYS A 74 -17.13 -9.04 3.69
C LYS A 74 -18.61 -8.97 3.35
N ASP A 75 -19.25 -7.87 3.70
CA ASP A 75 -20.66 -7.57 3.41
C ASP A 75 -20.68 -6.53 2.29
N GLY A 76 -21.28 -6.89 1.15
CA GLY A 76 -21.30 -6.06 -0.05
C GLY A 76 -22.18 -4.82 0.10
N ALA A 77 -23.35 -4.93 0.75
CA ALA A 77 -24.24 -3.80 0.97
C ALA A 77 -23.61 -2.76 1.92
N LEU A 78 -22.88 -3.24 2.93
CA LEU A 78 -22.14 -2.37 3.84
C LEU A 78 -20.93 -1.70 3.15
N ALA A 79 -20.26 -2.43 2.25
CA ALA A 79 -19.19 -1.87 1.43
C ALA A 79 -19.74 -0.79 0.47
N ALA A 80 -20.85 -1.05 -0.21
CA ALA A 80 -21.50 -0.09 -1.10
C ALA A 80 -21.94 1.18 -0.36
N TRP A 81 -22.55 1.03 0.82
CA TRP A 81 -22.84 2.19 1.67
C TRP A 81 -21.60 3.01 1.99
N MET A 82 -20.48 2.36 2.39
CA MET A 82 -19.26 3.07 2.74
C MET A 82 -18.61 3.74 1.52
N ILE A 83 -18.71 3.16 0.33
CA ILE A 83 -18.29 3.80 -0.93
C ILE A 83 -19.08 5.11 -1.12
N GLY A 84 -20.39 5.10 -0.91
CA GLY A 84 -21.21 6.33 -0.96
C GLY A 84 -20.76 7.39 0.03
N GLU A 85 -20.40 7.01 1.25
CA GLU A 85 -19.87 7.97 2.25
C GLU A 85 -18.51 8.56 1.83
N LEU A 86 -17.61 7.74 1.27
CA LEU A 86 -16.32 8.21 0.75
C LEU A 86 -16.50 9.16 -0.46
N ARG A 87 -17.48 8.92 -1.30
CA ARG A 87 -17.81 9.83 -2.42
C ARG A 87 -18.29 11.19 -1.93
N LYS A 88 -19.07 11.25 -0.85
CA LYS A 88 -19.47 12.53 -0.23
C LYS A 88 -18.26 13.33 0.26
N LEU A 89 -17.14 12.67 0.58
CA LEU A 89 -15.85 13.31 0.91
C LEU A 89 -15.04 13.72 -0.32
N GLY A 90 -15.54 13.47 -1.55
CA GLY A 90 -14.89 13.87 -2.81
C GLY A 90 -14.00 12.78 -3.45
N TYR A 91 -13.94 11.58 -2.90
CA TYR A 91 -13.19 10.49 -3.52
C TYR A 91 -13.87 9.96 -4.77
N THR A 92 -13.15 9.98 -5.91
CA THR A 92 -13.68 9.54 -7.21
C THR A 92 -13.52 8.05 -7.46
N GLU A 93 -12.62 7.38 -6.75
CA GLU A 93 -12.37 5.94 -6.83
C GLU A 93 -12.26 5.36 -5.41
N VAL A 94 -12.71 4.11 -5.25
CA VAL A 94 -12.53 3.33 -4.02
C VAL A 94 -11.97 1.95 -4.38
N ASN A 95 -11.02 1.47 -3.60
CA ASN A 95 -10.39 0.17 -3.80
C ASN A 95 -10.94 -0.87 -2.81
N LEU A 96 -11.20 -2.09 -3.27
CA LEU A 96 -11.58 -3.23 -2.44
C LEU A 96 -10.37 -4.10 -2.11
N ASN A 97 -10.11 -4.34 -0.82
CA ASN A 97 -9.06 -5.24 -0.37
C ASN A 97 -9.56 -6.70 -0.34
N ILE A 98 -9.16 -7.48 -1.33
CA ILE A 98 -9.40 -8.93 -1.42
C ILE A 98 -8.03 -9.68 -1.40
N GLY A 99 -7.00 -9.04 -0.83
CA GLY A 99 -5.63 -9.56 -0.85
C GLY A 99 -4.91 -9.63 0.49
N CYS A 100 -5.41 -8.98 1.55
CA CYS A 100 -4.72 -8.98 2.85
C CYS A 100 -4.67 -10.40 3.46
N PRO A 101 -3.46 -10.97 3.72
CA PRO A 101 -3.33 -12.34 4.21
C PRO A 101 -3.22 -12.42 5.74
N ALA A 102 -3.37 -11.31 6.47
CA ALA A 102 -3.24 -11.30 7.93
C ALA A 102 -4.26 -12.23 8.59
N GLY A 103 -3.83 -13.06 9.52
CA GLY A 103 -4.68 -14.06 10.19
C GLY A 103 -5.92 -13.44 10.85
N THR A 104 -5.78 -12.27 11.48
CA THR A 104 -6.89 -11.52 12.09
C THR A 104 -7.94 -11.03 11.09
N VAL A 105 -7.55 -10.89 9.81
CA VAL A 105 -8.41 -10.49 8.69
C VAL A 105 -9.07 -11.72 8.06
N THR A 106 -8.25 -12.71 7.70
CA THR A 106 -8.70 -13.90 6.96
C THR A 106 -9.59 -14.83 7.78
N ALA A 107 -9.40 -14.89 9.11
CA ALA A 107 -10.28 -15.62 10.02
C ALA A 107 -11.72 -15.07 10.04
N LYS A 108 -11.89 -13.80 9.68
CA LYS A 108 -13.22 -13.14 9.57
C LYS A 108 -13.80 -13.22 8.15
N GLY A 109 -13.19 -13.96 7.23
CA GLY A 109 -13.61 -14.04 5.82
C GLY A 109 -13.37 -12.76 5.02
N LYS A 110 -12.49 -11.86 5.49
CA LYS A 110 -12.12 -10.60 4.82
C LYS A 110 -10.76 -10.75 4.10
N GLY A 111 -10.42 -9.77 3.26
CA GLY A 111 -9.17 -9.77 2.52
C GLY A 111 -9.02 -11.04 1.67
N SER A 112 -7.83 -11.65 1.66
CA SER A 112 -7.64 -12.91 0.91
C SER A 112 -8.41 -14.11 1.49
N GLY A 113 -8.96 -14.00 2.70
CA GLY A 113 -9.87 -15.01 3.26
C GLY A 113 -11.17 -15.18 2.46
N MET A 114 -11.59 -14.15 1.72
CA MET A 114 -12.76 -14.19 0.84
C MET A 114 -12.57 -15.14 -0.36
N LEU A 115 -11.32 -15.35 -0.79
CA LEU A 115 -10.98 -16.23 -1.90
C LEU A 115 -11.20 -17.73 -1.62
N ARG A 116 -11.55 -18.11 -0.38
CA ARG A 116 -11.87 -19.50 -0.03
C ARG A 116 -13.21 -19.98 -0.55
N ASP A 117 -14.11 -19.06 -0.82
CA ASP A 117 -15.50 -19.35 -1.15
C ASP A 117 -15.90 -18.45 -2.33
N LEU A 118 -15.88 -19.03 -3.52
CA LEU A 118 -16.10 -18.29 -4.76
C LEU A 118 -17.52 -17.78 -4.88
N ASP A 119 -18.51 -18.50 -4.33
CA ASP A 119 -19.92 -18.05 -4.33
C ASP A 119 -20.08 -16.82 -3.44
N LYS A 120 -19.40 -16.77 -2.30
CA LYS A 120 -19.40 -15.58 -1.45
C LYS A 120 -18.64 -14.42 -2.06
N LEU A 121 -17.54 -14.68 -2.78
CA LEU A 121 -16.82 -13.65 -3.53
C LEU A 121 -17.74 -13.02 -4.58
N ASP A 122 -18.44 -13.87 -5.33
CA ASP A 122 -19.36 -13.43 -6.36
C ASP A 122 -20.54 -12.61 -5.79
N ALA A 123 -21.21 -13.14 -4.77
CA ALA A 123 -22.30 -12.45 -4.09
C ALA A 123 -21.86 -11.11 -3.47
N PHE A 124 -20.62 -11.04 -2.94
CA PHE A 124 -20.07 -9.80 -2.42
C PHE A 124 -19.89 -8.75 -3.52
N LEU A 125 -19.30 -9.14 -4.65
CA LEU A 125 -19.07 -8.24 -5.79
C LEU A 125 -20.40 -7.81 -6.42
N ASP A 126 -21.33 -8.73 -6.59
CA ASP A 126 -22.68 -8.42 -7.09
C ASP A 126 -23.37 -7.36 -6.22
N ALA A 127 -23.38 -7.54 -4.91
CA ALA A 127 -23.97 -6.58 -3.99
C ALA A 127 -23.23 -5.21 -3.99
N VAL A 128 -21.92 -5.18 -4.20
CA VAL A 128 -21.17 -3.92 -4.32
C VAL A 128 -21.51 -3.22 -5.63
N PHE A 129 -21.36 -3.91 -6.77
CA PHE A 129 -21.50 -3.29 -8.09
C PHE A 129 -22.94 -2.99 -8.49
N SER A 130 -23.94 -3.63 -7.86
CA SER A 130 -25.36 -3.30 -8.05
C SER A 130 -25.83 -2.08 -7.24
N GLN A 131 -25.09 -1.69 -6.18
CA GLN A 131 -25.53 -0.65 -5.23
C GLN A 131 -24.61 0.57 -5.16
N ALA A 132 -23.36 0.43 -5.59
CA ALA A 132 -22.38 1.51 -5.53
C ALA A 132 -22.11 2.11 -6.92
N ASP A 133 -22.02 3.43 -6.98
CA ASP A 133 -21.72 4.16 -8.22
C ASP A 133 -20.22 4.43 -8.39
N GLY A 134 -19.80 4.62 -9.67
CA GLY A 134 -18.50 5.12 -10.10
C GLY A 134 -17.38 4.08 -10.01
N PRO A 135 -16.13 4.49 -10.26
CA PRO A 135 -14.97 3.60 -10.36
C PRO A 135 -14.67 2.85 -9.05
N ILE A 136 -14.63 1.52 -9.14
CA ILE A 136 -14.27 0.62 -8.03
C ILE A 136 -13.16 -0.29 -8.54
N SER A 137 -11.97 -0.19 -7.92
CA SER A 137 -10.84 -1.07 -8.20
C SER A 137 -10.73 -2.18 -7.16
N VAL A 138 -10.02 -3.25 -7.50
CA VAL A 138 -9.82 -4.41 -6.63
C VAL A 138 -8.34 -4.70 -6.47
N LYS A 139 -7.89 -4.96 -5.24
CA LYS A 139 -6.55 -5.48 -4.96
C LYS A 139 -6.64 -6.89 -4.41
N THR A 140 -6.03 -7.85 -5.13
CA THR A 140 -6.19 -9.28 -4.87
C THR A 140 -4.85 -10.04 -4.79
N ARG A 141 -4.94 -11.33 -4.44
CA ARG A 141 -3.90 -12.36 -4.57
C ARG A 141 -4.38 -13.47 -5.50
N LEU A 142 -3.47 -14.43 -5.82
CA LEU A 142 -3.75 -15.55 -6.74
C LEU A 142 -4.67 -16.65 -6.17
N GLY A 143 -5.02 -16.59 -4.91
CA GLY A 143 -5.83 -17.60 -4.24
C GLY A 143 -5.32 -17.89 -2.82
N ILE A 144 -5.67 -19.07 -2.30
CA ILE A 144 -5.38 -19.52 -0.94
C ILE A 144 -4.11 -20.35 -0.89
N ASP A 145 -4.07 -21.44 -1.67
CA ASP A 145 -3.04 -22.48 -1.60
C ASP A 145 -2.19 -22.58 -2.87
N LYS A 146 -2.82 -22.44 -4.03
CA LYS A 146 -2.18 -22.68 -5.34
C LYS A 146 -2.48 -21.55 -6.33
N PRO A 147 -1.49 -21.09 -7.13
CA PRO A 147 -1.71 -20.05 -8.14
C PRO A 147 -2.81 -20.38 -9.15
N LYS A 148 -3.02 -21.67 -9.48
CA LYS A 148 -4.07 -22.11 -10.41
C LYS A 148 -5.50 -21.77 -9.95
N GLU A 149 -5.71 -21.52 -8.65
CA GLU A 149 -7.02 -21.08 -8.14
C GLU A 149 -7.44 -19.74 -8.76
N PHE A 150 -6.47 -18.97 -9.25
CA PHE A 150 -6.73 -17.67 -9.85
C PHE A 150 -7.57 -17.72 -11.13
N ASP A 151 -7.54 -18.81 -11.86
CA ASP A 151 -8.34 -18.99 -13.10
C ASP A 151 -9.84 -18.83 -12.79
N ALA A 152 -10.32 -19.50 -11.73
CA ALA A 152 -11.72 -19.40 -11.31
C ALA A 152 -12.05 -18.05 -10.66
N ILE A 153 -11.10 -17.48 -9.89
CA ILE A 153 -11.25 -16.16 -9.28
C ILE A 153 -11.33 -15.08 -10.36
N LEU A 154 -10.46 -15.14 -11.37
CA LEU A 154 -10.45 -14.20 -12.49
C LEU A 154 -11.72 -14.29 -13.34
N ALA A 155 -12.25 -15.50 -13.53
CA ALA A 155 -13.53 -15.67 -14.22
C ALA A 155 -14.68 -14.91 -13.53
N ILE A 156 -14.65 -14.82 -12.20
CA ILE A 156 -15.60 -13.99 -11.42
C ILE A 156 -15.32 -12.51 -11.66
N TYR A 157 -14.06 -12.04 -11.44
CA TYR A 157 -13.71 -10.63 -11.62
C TYR A 157 -14.08 -10.11 -13.02
N ASN A 158 -13.88 -10.92 -14.06
CA ASN A 158 -14.21 -10.58 -15.45
C ASN A 158 -15.71 -10.35 -15.73
N ARG A 159 -16.60 -10.63 -14.78
CA ARG A 159 -18.04 -10.37 -14.89
C ARG A 159 -18.45 -8.98 -14.40
N TYR A 160 -17.59 -8.31 -13.64
CA TYR A 160 -17.88 -7.03 -13.01
C TYR A 160 -17.13 -5.87 -13.67
N PRO A 161 -17.66 -4.64 -13.64
CA PRO A 161 -17.04 -3.46 -14.21
C PRO A 161 -15.95 -2.91 -13.27
N ILE A 162 -14.96 -3.76 -12.95
CA ILE A 162 -13.80 -3.38 -12.13
C ILE A 162 -12.98 -2.36 -12.90
N SER A 163 -12.74 -1.18 -12.31
CA SER A 163 -12.00 -0.09 -12.95
C SER A 163 -10.51 -0.40 -13.13
N GLU A 164 -9.91 -1.15 -12.19
CA GLU A 164 -8.53 -1.63 -12.23
C GLU A 164 -8.36 -2.83 -11.29
N LEU A 165 -7.67 -3.87 -11.74
CA LEU A 165 -7.35 -5.04 -10.93
C LEU A 165 -5.87 -5.04 -10.56
N THR A 166 -5.53 -4.77 -9.29
CA THR A 166 -4.17 -4.93 -8.79
C THR A 166 -3.94 -6.37 -8.35
N ILE A 167 -3.02 -7.06 -9.01
CA ILE A 167 -2.68 -8.46 -8.71
C ILE A 167 -1.36 -8.53 -7.95
N HIS A 168 -1.40 -9.07 -6.73
CA HIS A 168 -0.20 -9.50 -6.02
C HIS A 168 0.00 -11.01 -6.27
N PRO A 169 0.96 -11.41 -7.14
CA PRO A 169 1.07 -12.80 -7.57
C PRO A 169 1.75 -13.68 -6.51
N ARG A 170 1.08 -13.81 -5.39
CA ARG A 170 1.29 -14.76 -4.30
C ARG A 170 -0.05 -15.33 -3.85
N VAL A 171 -0.04 -16.56 -3.36
CA VAL A 171 -1.21 -17.11 -2.66
C VAL A 171 -1.24 -16.63 -1.20
N MET A 172 -2.40 -16.75 -0.55
CA MET A 172 -2.61 -16.29 0.83
C MET A 172 -1.58 -16.91 1.79
N ARG A 173 -1.37 -18.24 1.74
CA ARG A 173 -0.47 -18.98 2.65
C ARG A 173 1.01 -18.61 2.53
N GLN A 174 1.43 -18.06 1.40
CA GLN A 174 2.79 -17.57 1.25
C GLN A 174 3.07 -16.35 2.14
N LEU A 175 2.05 -15.58 2.52
CA LEU A 175 2.22 -14.27 3.16
C LEU A 175 3.14 -13.38 2.31
N TYR A 176 4.40 -13.22 2.76
CA TYR A 176 5.47 -12.50 2.04
C TYR A 176 6.72 -13.38 1.82
N ARG A 177 6.60 -14.69 2.04
CA ARG A 177 7.71 -15.64 1.84
C ARG A 177 7.88 -15.99 0.37
N GLY A 178 9.11 -16.38 -0.01
CA GLY A 178 9.45 -16.68 -1.40
C GLY A 178 9.34 -15.45 -2.31
N GLN A 179 9.31 -15.67 -3.60
CA GLN A 179 9.16 -14.65 -4.62
C GLN A 179 7.71 -14.54 -5.11
N ALA A 180 7.34 -13.39 -5.65
CA ALA A 180 6.11 -13.22 -6.40
C ALA A 180 6.14 -14.09 -7.67
N ASP A 181 5.08 -14.84 -7.94
CA ASP A 181 4.98 -15.77 -9.06
C ASP A 181 4.70 -15.02 -10.36
N ARG A 182 5.78 -14.59 -11.03
CA ARG A 182 5.72 -13.80 -12.26
C ARG A 182 5.17 -14.61 -13.44
N GLU A 183 5.38 -15.92 -13.45
CA GLU A 183 4.83 -16.81 -14.49
C GLU A 183 3.31 -16.94 -14.37
N ALA A 184 2.81 -17.13 -13.14
CA ALA A 184 1.38 -17.16 -12.91
C ALA A 184 0.72 -15.83 -13.27
N PHE A 185 1.39 -14.70 -12.98
CA PHE A 185 0.93 -13.38 -13.42
C PHE A 185 0.88 -13.28 -14.94
N ALA A 186 1.96 -13.65 -15.63
CA ALA A 186 2.05 -13.60 -17.09
C ALA A 186 0.96 -14.42 -17.79
N LYS A 187 0.58 -15.57 -17.20
CA LYS A 187 -0.52 -16.41 -17.71
C LYS A 187 -1.88 -15.78 -17.51
N ALA A 188 -2.11 -15.10 -16.38
CA ALA A 188 -3.38 -14.51 -16.04
C ALA A 188 -3.61 -13.15 -16.73
N PHE A 189 -2.56 -12.36 -16.89
CA PHE A 189 -2.64 -10.99 -17.40
C PHE A 189 -3.42 -10.85 -18.72
N PRO A 190 -3.15 -11.62 -19.79
CA PRO A 190 -3.88 -11.49 -21.04
C PRO A 190 -5.36 -11.92 -20.97
N GLN A 191 -5.77 -12.59 -19.89
CA GLN A 191 -7.15 -13.03 -19.67
C GLN A 191 -8.00 -12.00 -18.91
N CYS A 192 -7.38 -10.95 -18.37
CA CYS A 192 -8.05 -9.87 -17.65
C CYS A 192 -8.80 -8.98 -18.64
N LYS A 193 -10.11 -8.71 -18.37
CA LYS A 193 -10.93 -7.82 -19.19
C LYS A 193 -10.87 -6.35 -18.76
N MET A 194 -10.25 -6.06 -17.64
CA MET A 194 -10.07 -4.72 -17.07
C MET A 194 -8.59 -4.32 -17.09
N PRO A 195 -8.26 -3.02 -16.93
CA PRO A 195 -6.89 -2.57 -16.68
C PRO A 195 -6.25 -3.29 -15.51
N VAL A 196 -4.97 -3.66 -15.63
CA VAL A 196 -4.25 -4.44 -14.62
C VAL A 196 -3.05 -3.68 -14.10
N CYS A 197 -2.92 -3.63 -12.77
CA CYS A 197 -1.76 -3.16 -12.04
C CYS A 197 -0.99 -4.35 -11.45
N TYR A 198 0.33 -4.40 -11.66
CA TYR A 198 1.20 -5.39 -11.02
C TYR A 198 1.61 -4.93 -9.62
N ASN A 199 1.62 -5.85 -8.64
CA ASN A 199 2.14 -5.57 -7.31
C ASN A 199 2.96 -6.73 -6.77
N GLY A 200 4.28 -6.63 -6.71
CA GLY A 200 5.12 -7.67 -6.10
C GLY A 200 6.61 -7.43 -6.26
N ASP A 201 7.36 -7.55 -5.15
CA ASP A 201 8.82 -7.63 -5.03
C ASP A 201 9.65 -6.60 -5.83
N VAL A 202 9.12 -5.41 -6.01
CA VAL A 202 9.85 -4.31 -6.63
C VAL A 202 10.56 -3.50 -5.55
N THR A 203 11.88 -3.37 -5.67
CA THR A 203 12.74 -2.68 -4.71
C THR A 203 13.80 -1.79 -5.38
N THR A 204 13.96 -1.88 -6.71
CA THR A 204 14.92 -1.07 -7.46
C THR A 204 14.30 -0.49 -8.74
N PRO A 205 14.86 0.61 -9.29
CA PRO A 205 14.43 1.18 -10.57
C PRO A 205 14.52 0.20 -11.74
N GLU A 206 15.57 -0.63 -11.77
CA GLU A 206 15.80 -1.63 -12.83
C GLU A 206 14.67 -2.68 -12.85
N GLN A 207 14.17 -3.06 -11.67
CA GLN A 207 13.03 -3.98 -11.58
C GLN A 207 11.73 -3.34 -12.09
N LEU A 208 11.53 -2.03 -11.89
CA LEU A 208 10.41 -1.30 -12.48
C LEU A 208 10.52 -1.31 -14.01
N HIS A 209 11.66 -0.93 -14.56
CA HIS A 209 11.89 -0.91 -16.01
C HIS A 209 11.79 -2.30 -16.64
N ALA A 210 12.26 -3.35 -15.95
CA ALA A 210 12.12 -4.72 -16.43
C ALA A 210 10.63 -5.16 -16.51
N LEU A 211 9.80 -4.74 -15.55
CA LEU A 211 8.35 -5.01 -15.60
C LEU A 211 7.64 -4.22 -16.69
N GLU A 212 8.02 -2.97 -16.90
CA GLU A 212 7.49 -2.14 -18.00
C GLU A 212 7.80 -2.74 -19.37
N ALA A 213 9.03 -3.23 -19.55
CA ALA A 213 9.46 -3.86 -20.79
C ALA A 213 8.76 -5.20 -21.03
N GLU A 214 8.56 -6.00 -19.99
CA GLU A 214 7.90 -7.31 -20.08
C GLU A 214 6.38 -7.20 -20.26
N PHE A 215 5.76 -6.21 -19.58
CA PHE A 215 4.31 -6.02 -19.59
C PHE A 215 3.91 -4.59 -19.99
N PRO A 216 4.13 -4.17 -21.23
CA PRO A 216 3.90 -2.78 -21.65
C PRO A 216 2.43 -2.34 -21.60
N ALA A 217 1.50 -3.29 -21.53
CA ALA A 217 0.06 -3.02 -21.43
C ALA A 217 -0.46 -2.90 -19.99
N LEU A 218 0.41 -2.92 -18.97
CA LEU A 218 0.00 -2.63 -17.59
C LEU A 218 -0.54 -1.20 -17.46
N SER A 219 -1.59 -1.02 -16.67
CA SER A 219 -2.07 0.31 -16.26
C SER A 219 -1.12 0.98 -15.26
N GLY A 220 -0.44 0.17 -14.43
CA GLY A 220 0.52 0.65 -13.45
C GLY A 220 1.28 -0.44 -12.73
N ILE A 221 2.28 -0.04 -11.95
CA ILE A 221 3.04 -0.89 -11.04
C ILE A 221 2.91 -0.33 -9.62
N MET A 222 2.41 -1.16 -8.70
CA MET A 222 2.21 -0.78 -7.30
C MET A 222 3.36 -1.30 -6.44
N VAL A 223 4.00 -0.41 -5.69
CA VAL A 223 5.14 -0.72 -4.83
C VAL A 223 4.78 -0.51 -3.36
N GLY A 224 5.10 -1.49 -2.51
CA GLY A 224 4.92 -1.41 -1.05
C GLY A 224 6.26 -1.30 -0.33
N ARG A 225 6.85 -2.44 0.04
CA ARG A 225 8.09 -2.49 0.82
C ARG A 225 9.26 -1.74 0.18
N GLY A 226 9.35 -1.76 -1.13
CA GLY A 226 10.41 -1.06 -1.87
C GLY A 226 10.38 0.45 -1.67
N ILE A 227 9.18 1.10 -1.76
CA ILE A 227 9.07 2.55 -1.58
C ILE A 227 9.25 2.98 -0.11
N VAL A 228 9.00 2.09 0.87
CA VAL A 228 9.32 2.36 2.27
C VAL A 228 10.81 2.21 2.54
N ALA A 229 11.47 1.27 1.86
CA ALA A 229 12.92 1.05 1.95
C ALA A 229 13.73 2.12 1.20
N ASP A 230 13.21 2.58 0.08
CA ASP A 230 13.78 3.67 -0.72
C ASP A 230 12.68 4.66 -1.14
N PRO A 231 12.46 5.73 -0.38
CA PRO A 231 11.41 6.68 -0.70
C PRO A 231 11.64 7.45 -2.01
N ALA A 232 12.88 7.50 -2.53
CA ALA A 232 13.19 8.07 -3.83
C ALA A 232 13.06 7.09 -5.02
N LEU A 233 12.58 5.86 -4.80
CA LEU A 233 12.53 4.80 -5.81
C LEU A 233 11.82 5.24 -7.10
N PHE A 234 10.66 5.89 -6.99
CA PHE A 234 9.92 6.34 -8.18
C PHE A 234 10.64 7.49 -8.88
N ARG A 235 11.20 8.44 -8.12
CA ARG A 235 12.03 9.52 -8.67
C ARG A 235 13.20 8.96 -9.48
N GLN A 236 13.89 7.96 -8.95
CA GLN A 236 15.01 7.30 -9.64
C GLN A 236 14.55 6.57 -10.90
N ALA A 237 13.43 5.84 -10.85
CA ALA A 237 12.88 5.17 -12.02
C ALA A 237 12.47 6.14 -13.15
N MET A 238 12.23 7.39 -12.81
CA MET A 238 11.94 8.46 -13.77
C MET A 238 13.19 9.26 -14.20
N GLY A 239 14.39 8.76 -13.89
CA GLY A 239 15.66 9.39 -14.26
C GLY A 239 16.15 10.47 -13.29
N GLY A 240 15.48 10.66 -12.14
CA GLY A 240 15.91 11.58 -11.10
C GLY A 240 17.00 10.99 -10.19
N ALA A 241 17.57 11.84 -9.34
CA ALA A 241 18.65 11.44 -8.43
C ALA A 241 18.17 10.53 -7.28
N PRO A 242 19.03 9.66 -6.73
CA PRO A 242 18.76 8.96 -5.47
C PRO A 242 18.57 9.95 -4.31
N ALA A 243 18.02 9.46 -3.19
CA ALA A 243 17.88 10.28 -1.99
C ALA A 243 19.25 10.68 -1.43
N THR A 244 19.40 11.95 -1.06
CA THR A 244 20.56 12.41 -0.29
C THR A 244 20.38 12.11 1.21
N LYS A 245 21.44 12.21 1.99
CA LYS A 245 21.37 12.09 3.45
C LYS A 245 20.52 13.19 4.07
N GLU A 246 20.63 14.41 3.54
CA GLU A 246 19.90 15.57 3.99
C GLU A 246 18.39 15.40 3.76
N GLU A 247 18.01 14.95 2.58
CA GLU A 247 16.61 14.63 2.26
C GLU A 247 16.04 13.53 3.17
N LEU A 248 16.79 12.42 3.34
CA LEU A 248 16.36 11.33 4.22
C LEU A 248 16.27 11.78 5.69
N ARG A 249 17.18 12.65 6.14
CA ARG A 249 17.12 13.19 7.50
C ARG A 249 15.86 14.03 7.69
N GLY A 250 15.63 15.01 6.84
CA GLY A 250 14.45 15.87 6.91
C GLY A 250 13.13 15.08 6.80
N TYR A 251 13.10 14.08 5.91
CA TYR A 251 11.97 13.16 5.80
C TYR A 251 11.69 12.39 7.09
N LEU A 252 12.73 11.85 7.74
CA LEU A 252 12.58 11.11 9.00
C LEU A 252 12.21 12.01 10.18
N ASP A 253 12.71 13.24 10.19
CA ASP A 253 12.35 14.24 11.19
C ASP A 253 10.89 14.66 11.05
N ASP A 254 10.39 14.89 9.82
CA ASP A 254 8.97 15.14 9.53
C ASP A 254 8.09 13.96 9.96
N LEU A 255 8.49 12.72 9.68
CA LEU A 255 7.77 11.53 10.13
C LEU A 255 7.70 11.45 11.65
N PHE A 256 8.81 11.64 12.34
CA PHE A 256 8.87 11.57 13.79
C PHE A 256 7.99 12.65 14.44
N HIS A 257 8.06 13.86 13.91
CA HIS A 257 7.25 14.99 14.37
C HIS A 257 5.75 14.72 14.13
N GLY A 258 5.37 14.38 12.91
CA GLY A 258 3.99 14.09 12.55
C GLY A 258 3.39 12.93 13.35
N TYR A 259 4.17 11.88 13.64
CA TYR A 259 3.69 10.80 14.51
C TYR A 259 3.63 11.22 15.99
N THR A 260 4.51 12.12 16.43
CA THR A 260 4.43 12.67 17.80
C THR A 260 3.14 13.47 17.97
N GLU A 261 2.79 14.29 16.99
CA GLU A 261 1.51 15.03 16.97
C GLU A 261 0.30 14.08 16.89
N LEU A 262 0.35 13.11 15.96
CA LEU A 262 -0.74 12.16 15.75
C LEU A 262 -1.08 11.35 17.00
N PHE A 263 -0.08 10.92 17.74
CA PHE A 263 -0.25 10.07 18.93
C PHE A 263 -0.24 10.85 20.25
N GLY A 264 0.14 12.14 20.24
CA GLY A 264 0.34 12.93 21.43
C GLY A 264 1.49 12.41 22.32
N SER A 265 2.41 11.62 21.76
CA SER A 265 3.47 10.94 22.51
C SER A 265 4.66 10.58 21.62
N ALA A 266 5.85 11.06 21.99
CA ALA A 266 7.10 10.71 21.31
C ALA A 266 7.45 9.21 21.45
N GLY A 267 7.11 8.56 22.57
CA GLY A 267 7.30 7.12 22.76
C GLY A 267 6.46 6.28 21.79
N CYS A 268 5.21 6.71 21.53
CA CYS A 268 4.36 6.09 20.50
C CYS A 268 4.92 6.35 19.09
N ALA A 269 5.43 7.56 18.82
CA ALA A 269 6.10 7.88 17.57
C ALA A 269 7.34 7.00 17.35
N ILE A 270 8.21 6.81 18.35
CA ILE A 270 9.36 5.88 18.27
C ILE A 270 8.91 4.47 17.89
N SER A 271 7.82 3.98 18.49
CA SER A 271 7.29 2.66 18.18
C SER A 271 6.85 2.55 16.72
N ARG A 272 6.27 3.61 16.14
CA ARG A 272 5.92 3.70 14.73
C ARG A 272 7.16 3.79 13.85
N MET A 273 8.12 4.64 14.21
CA MET A 273 9.38 4.83 13.46
C MET A 273 10.21 3.55 13.34
N LYS A 274 10.16 2.64 14.32
CA LYS A 274 10.81 1.31 14.21
C LYS A 274 10.32 0.51 12.99
N GLY A 275 9.04 0.65 12.63
CA GLY A 275 8.50 0.03 11.42
C GLY A 275 9.14 0.57 10.14
N HIS A 276 9.38 1.88 10.05
CA HIS A 276 10.06 2.51 8.91
C HIS A 276 11.54 2.16 8.90
N TRP A 277 12.20 2.24 10.05
CA TRP A 277 13.62 1.89 10.18
C TRP A 277 13.93 0.44 9.83
N PHE A 278 12.99 -0.48 10.04
CA PHE A 278 13.14 -1.87 9.62
C PHE A 278 13.47 -2.02 8.12
N TYR A 279 12.99 -1.10 7.30
CA TYR A 279 13.28 -1.07 5.87
C TYR A 279 14.43 -0.14 5.52
N LEU A 280 14.42 1.09 6.03
CA LEU A 280 15.37 2.15 5.67
C LEU A 280 16.80 1.92 6.14
N ILE A 281 16.98 1.23 7.27
CA ILE A 281 18.32 1.04 7.88
C ILE A 281 19.31 0.38 6.92
N ARG A 282 18.82 -0.42 5.98
CA ARG A 282 19.63 -1.13 4.99
C ARG A 282 20.30 -0.22 3.96
N LYS A 283 19.89 1.03 3.86
CA LYS A 283 20.57 2.04 3.04
C LYS A 283 21.91 2.49 3.66
N PHE A 284 22.17 2.17 4.92
CA PHE A 284 23.38 2.55 5.63
C PHE A 284 24.31 1.36 5.84
N GLU A 285 25.55 1.46 5.35
CA GLU A 285 26.54 0.39 5.48
C GLU A 285 27.03 0.26 6.93
N GLY A 286 27.25 -0.98 7.38
CA GLY A 286 27.73 -1.24 8.75
C GLY A 286 26.72 -0.96 9.86
N SER A 287 25.44 -0.83 9.53
CA SER A 287 24.37 -0.44 10.48
C SER A 287 23.87 -1.54 11.43
N ASP A 288 24.35 -2.79 11.36
CA ASP A 288 23.83 -3.95 12.11
C ASP A 288 23.71 -3.74 13.63
N LYS A 289 24.70 -3.05 14.22
CA LYS A 289 24.69 -2.74 15.67
C LYS A 289 23.61 -1.72 16.00
N LEU A 290 23.46 -0.68 15.18
CA LEU A 290 22.48 0.37 15.36
C LEU A 290 21.06 -0.13 15.07
N GLU A 291 20.86 -1.07 14.11
CA GLU A 291 19.59 -1.75 13.90
C GLU A 291 19.12 -2.48 15.17
N LYS A 292 20.03 -3.21 15.85
CA LYS A 292 19.71 -3.88 17.11
C LYS A 292 19.37 -2.89 18.23
N GLN A 293 20.02 -1.74 18.24
CA GLN A 293 19.74 -0.65 19.18
C GLN A 293 18.37 -0.03 18.92
N LEU A 294 18.06 0.35 17.67
CA LEU A 294 16.77 0.92 17.27
C LEU A 294 15.57 0.09 17.76
N LYS A 295 15.67 -1.24 17.70
CA LYS A 295 14.59 -2.15 18.16
C LYS A 295 14.26 -1.99 19.64
N LYS A 296 15.20 -1.52 20.47
CA LYS A 296 15.07 -1.44 21.93
C LYS A 296 14.73 -0.04 22.44
N LEU A 297 14.87 1.00 21.62
CA LEU A 297 14.68 2.39 22.01
C LEU A 297 13.28 2.64 22.58
N ARG A 298 13.19 3.49 23.57
CA ARG A 298 11.94 3.98 24.17
C ARG A 298 11.93 5.47 24.39
N GLU A 299 13.09 6.05 24.69
CA GLU A 299 13.24 7.46 25.04
C GLU A 299 13.59 8.32 23.82
N PRO A 300 13.02 9.53 23.67
CA PRO A 300 13.28 10.42 22.54
C PRO A 300 14.75 10.77 22.35
N TRP A 301 15.48 11.03 23.43
CA TRP A 301 16.89 11.37 23.35
C TRP A 301 17.75 10.19 22.85
N GLU A 302 17.42 8.94 23.26
CA GLU A 302 18.10 7.75 22.75
C GLU A 302 17.86 7.56 21.24
N TYR A 303 16.63 7.84 20.81
CA TYR A 303 16.25 7.80 19.40
C TYR A 303 17.07 8.79 18.59
N GLU A 304 17.14 10.06 19.03
CA GLU A 304 17.88 11.11 18.36
C GLU A 304 19.38 10.78 18.27
N VAL A 305 20.02 10.36 19.37
CA VAL A 305 21.43 9.95 19.41
C VAL A 305 21.67 8.79 18.42
N THR A 306 20.80 7.77 18.41
CA THR A 306 20.97 6.61 17.53
C THR A 306 20.80 7.01 16.06
N VAL A 307 19.83 7.85 15.73
CA VAL A 307 19.62 8.36 14.37
C VAL A 307 20.84 9.18 13.93
N ASN A 308 21.35 10.07 14.77
CA ASN A 308 22.57 10.83 14.47
C ASN A 308 23.76 9.91 14.16
N GLN A 309 23.95 8.83 14.93
CA GLN A 309 24.98 7.82 14.66
C GLN A 309 24.77 7.11 13.31
N ILE A 310 23.53 6.77 12.95
CA ILE A 310 23.24 6.14 11.65
C ILE A 310 23.65 7.06 10.51
N PHE A 311 23.36 8.36 10.60
CA PHE A 311 23.68 9.32 9.55
C PHE A 311 25.18 9.63 9.41
N THR A 312 26.05 9.20 10.34
CA THR A 312 27.50 9.23 10.14
C THR A 312 27.99 8.10 9.22
N LEU A 313 27.22 7.01 9.07
CA LEU A 313 27.59 5.86 8.25
C LEU A 313 27.54 6.19 6.75
N PRO A 314 28.31 5.49 5.89
CA PRO A 314 28.15 5.57 4.45
C PRO A 314 26.73 5.15 4.02
N MET A 315 26.17 5.84 3.02
CA MET A 315 24.87 5.51 2.43
C MET A 315 25.09 4.90 1.04
N ARG A 316 24.35 3.82 0.74
CA ARG A 316 24.34 3.12 -0.55
C ARG A 316 23.49 3.86 -1.56
#